data_1ba4ebae3c84a907af7369300f7d322d
#
_entry.id   1ba4ebae3c84a907af7369300f7d322d
#
_cell.length_a   1.000
_cell.length_b   1.000
_cell.length_c   1.000
_cell.angle_alpha   90.00
_cell.angle_beta   90.00
_cell.angle_gamma   90.00
#
_symmetry.space_group_name_H-M   'P 1'
#
loop_
_entity.id
_entity.type
_entity.pdbx_description
1 polymer ?
#
loop_
_entity_poly.entity_id
_entity_poly.type
_entity_poly.pdbx_seq_one_letter_code
_entity_poly.pdbx_strand_id
1 'polypeptide(L)'
;MWFALFSIIFYILSLLLIAPFLMNSSEGKWSQSKIPFFLTALAAIVLHAVSTFPLLEDLASGQRFTLMQIASLMSVIIATLATLSMFLVSTMWFVLPIVYAFSIISLIFATFLSSHIIQMLNQNTLMLFHIGLSLFTYAVCFIATLYVIQLVWLDRNLKKRKIQFSPAIPPLMAVERHFFCLFAMGEVLLTLTLISGTYHVLQAVTLENLHKAIFSFLAWISFGIACFGHWRLGWRGKRMIIYAISGIILLTIGYFGSRLI
;
A
#
# COMPACT_ATOMS: atom_id res chain seq x y z
N MET A 1 -9.93 15.57 -14.62
CA MET A 1 -9.97 16.53 -13.49
C MET A 1 -11.21 16.36 -12.61
N TRP A 2 -12.44 16.42 -13.15
CA TRP A 2 -13.69 16.28 -12.37
C TRP A 2 -13.79 14.94 -11.61
N PHE A 3 -13.47 13.82 -12.24
CA PHE A 3 -13.47 12.50 -11.58
C PHE A 3 -12.54 12.42 -10.38
N ALA A 4 -11.36 13.07 -10.45
CA ALA A 4 -10.44 13.14 -9.32
C ALA A 4 -11.04 13.94 -8.15
N LEU A 5 -11.66 15.09 -8.42
CA LEU A 5 -12.32 15.90 -7.39
C LEU A 5 -13.47 15.14 -6.71
N PHE A 6 -14.35 14.49 -7.48
CA PHE A 6 -15.41 13.68 -6.90
C PHE A 6 -14.86 12.49 -6.10
N SER A 7 -13.80 11.83 -6.57
CA SER A 7 -13.15 10.77 -5.82
C SER A 7 -12.64 11.24 -4.46
N ILE A 8 -11.99 12.42 -4.40
CA ILE A 8 -11.52 13.02 -3.15
C ILE A 8 -12.69 13.25 -2.19
N ILE A 9 -13.81 13.81 -2.67
CA ILE A 9 -15.01 14.06 -1.87
C ILE A 9 -15.55 12.74 -1.29
N PHE A 10 -15.64 11.68 -2.10
CA PHE A 10 -16.13 10.37 -1.64
C PHE A 10 -15.15 9.69 -0.66
N TYR A 11 -13.84 9.84 -0.83
CA TYR A 11 -12.87 9.37 0.18
C TYR A 11 -13.03 10.11 1.50
N ILE A 12 -13.19 11.44 1.48
CA ILE A 12 -13.46 12.24 2.69
C ILE A 12 -14.76 11.79 3.35
N LEU A 13 -15.82 11.59 2.58
CA LEU A 13 -17.09 11.10 3.10
C LEU A 13 -16.95 9.71 3.74
N SER A 14 -16.18 8.81 3.12
CA SER A 14 -15.86 7.50 3.69
C SER A 14 -15.10 7.62 5.01
N LEU A 15 -14.13 8.56 5.10
CA LEU A 15 -13.39 8.83 6.34
C LEU A 15 -14.31 9.36 7.45
N LEU A 16 -15.25 10.23 7.12
CA LEU A 16 -16.23 10.74 8.08
C LEU A 16 -17.19 9.64 8.57
N LEU A 17 -17.57 8.71 7.70
CA LEU A 17 -18.42 7.57 8.05
C LEU A 17 -17.71 6.51 8.89
N ILE A 18 -16.39 6.31 8.71
CA ILE A 18 -15.62 5.34 9.49
C ILE A 18 -15.22 5.88 10.88
N ALA A 19 -15.06 7.20 11.04
CA ALA A 19 -14.60 7.83 12.27
C ALA A 19 -15.46 7.46 13.50
N PRO A 20 -16.80 7.48 13.46
CA PRO A 20 -17.64 7.08 14.60
C PRO A 20 -17.41 5.62 15.01
N PHE A 21 -17.17 4.71 14.05
CA PHE A 21 -16.87 3.30 14.34
C PHE A 21 -15.55 3.12 15.11
N LEU A 22 -14.57 3.98 14.87
CA LEU A 22 -13.28 3.93 15.52
C LEU A 22 -13.30 4.64 16.88
N MET A 23 -14.11 5.71 17.03
CA MET A 23 -14.15 6.55 18.23
C MET A 23 -15.16 6.05 19.29
N ASN A 24 -16.34 5.55 18.88
CA ASN A 24 -17.43 5.16 19.79
C ASN A 24 -17.43 3.67 20.13
N SER A 25 -16.26 3.07 20.24
CA SER A 25 -16.12 1.64 20.54
C SER A 25 -16.67 1.23 21.92
N SER A 26 -16.97 2.19 22.82
CA SER A 26 -17.44 1.94 24.19
C SER A 26 -18.96 1.72 24.31
N GLU A 27 -19.78 2.09 23.35
CA GLU A 27 -21.24 2.12 23.50
C GLU A 27 -22.01 0.95 22.83
N GLY A 28 -21.36 -0.14 22.44
CA GLY A 28 -22.09 -1.35 21.99
C GLY A 28 -22.97 -1.20 20.73
N LYS A 29 -23.05 -0.03 20.12
CA LYS A 29 -23.83 0.26 18.90
C LYS A 29 -23.12 -0.16 17.62
N TRP A 30 -22.71 -1.40 17.54
CA TRP A 30 -22.25 -2.02 16.28
C TRP A 30 -23.38 -2.24 15.26
N SER A 31 -24.58 -1.77 15.56
CA SER A 31 -25.79 -1.94 14.74
C SER A 31 -25.91 -0.95 13.57
N GLN A 32 -24.99 0.02 13.42
CA GLN A 32 -25.07 0.86 12.22
C GLN A 32 -24.64 0.08 11.00
N SER A 33 -25.45 0.13 9.95
CA SER A 33 -25.18 -0.52 8.67
C SER A 33 -23.83 -0.05 8.10
N LYS A 34 -22.95 -1.01 7.78
CA LYS A 34 -21.66 -0.75 7.11
C LYS A 34 -21.84 -0.39 5.63
N ILE A 35 -23.05 -0.51 5.12
CA ILE A 35 -23.40 -0.31 3.72
C ILE A 35 -23.06 1.11 3.23
N PRO A 36 -23.43 2.20 3.93
CA PRO A 36 -23.13 3.56 3.45
C PRO A 36 -21.63 3.81 3.30
N PHE A 37 -20.84 3.37 4.29
CA PHE A 37 -19.38 3.44 4.22
C PHE A 37 -18.85 2.69 3.00
N PHE A 38 -19.30 1.45 2.79
CA PHE A 38 -18.83 0.63 1.70
C PHE A 38 -19.21 1.21 0.32
N LEU A 39 -20.43 1.73 0.17
CA LEU A 39 -20.87 2.37 -1.08
C LEU A 39 -20.06 3.63 -1.39
N THR A 40 -19.79 4.47 -0.40
CA THR A 40 -18.96 5.67 -0.59
C THR A 40 -17.52 5.32 -0.92
N ALA A 41 -16.94 4.32 -0.24
CA ALA A 41 -15.60 3.83 -0.53
C ALA A 41 -15.49 3.24 -1.95
N LEU A 42 -16.46 2.44 -2.35
CA LEU A 42 -16.50 1.87 -3.70
C LEU A 42 -16.62 2.97 -4.77
N ALA A 43 -17.52 3.94 -4.56
CA ALA A 43 -17.66 5.10 -5.45
C ALA A 43 -16.34 5.88 -5.56
N ALA A 44 -15.67 6.13 -4.43
CA ALA A 44 -14.37 6.79 -4.42
C ALA A 44 -13.32 6.05 -5.25
N ILE A 45 -13.21 4.73 -5.07
CA ILE A 45 -12.25 3.88 -5.79
C ILE A 45 -12.55 3.84 -7.28
N VAL A 46 -13.82 3.68 -7.67
CA VAL A 46 -14.22 3.65 -9.09
C VAL A 46 -13.88 4.98 -9.76
N LEU A 47 -14.24 6.11 -9.13
CA LEU A 47 -13.93 7.45 -9.67
C LEU A 47 -12.41 7.71 -9.73
N HIS A 48 -11.65 7.20 -8.76
CA HIS A 48 -10.19 7.25 -8.77
C HIS A 48 -9.62 6.43 -9.94
N ALA A 49 -10.08 5.20 -10.12
CA ALA A 49 -9.68 4.34 -11.24
C ALA A 49 -9.99 4.99 -12.60
N VAL A 50 -11.17 5.57 -12.75
CA VAL A 50 -11.55 6.32 -13.97
C VAL A 50 -10.64 7.52 -14.18
N SER A 51 -10.26 8.23 -13.11
CA SER A 51 -9.35 9.40 -13.22
C SER A 51 -7.92 9.02 -13.60
N THR A 52 -7.50 7.78 -13.30
CA THR A 52 -6.18 7.25 -13.66
C THR A 52 -6.18 6.45 -14.97
N PHE A 53 -7.34 6.24 -15.59
CA PHE A 53 -7.46 5.48 -16.84
C PHE A 53 -6.60 6.06 -17.99
N PRO A 54 -6.54 7.39 -18.23
CA PRO A 54 -5.66 7.94 -19.27
C PRO A 54 -4.18 7.57 -19.06
N LEU A 55 -3.73 7.47 -17.80
CA LEU A 55 -2.37 7.02 -17.49
C LEU A 55 -2.13 5.57 -17.94
N LEU A 56 -3.12 4.68 -17.80
CA LEU A 56 -2.99 3.30 -18.26
C LEU A 56 -2.89 3.22 -19.78
N GLU A 57 -3.61 4.07 -20.51
CA GLU A 57 -3.49 4.21 -21.96
C GLU A 57 -2.10 4.74 -22.35
N ASP A 58 -1.61 5.77 -21.65
CA ASP A 58 -0.27 6.33 -21.86
C ASP A 58 0.84 5.30 -21.59
N LEU A 59 0.70 4.51 -20.52
CA LEU A 59 1.61 3.41 -20.21
C LEU A 59 1.59 2.33 -21.29
N ALA A 60 0.42 1.95 -21.77
CA ALA A 60 0.26 0.93 -22.82
C ALA A 60 0.77 1.40 -24.17
N SER A 61 0.66 2.68 -24.50
CA SER A 61 1.14 3.30 -25.75
C SER A 61 2.61 3.74 -25.71
N GLY A 62 3.29 3.57 -24.58
CA GLY A 62 4.70 3.97 -24.39
C GLY A 62 4.91 5.48 -24.30
N GLN A 63 3.88 6.22 -23.94
CA GLN A 63 3.95 7.66 -23.76
C GLN A 63 4.60 8.07 -22.43
N ARG A 64 4.73 9.37 -22.25
CA ARG A 64 5.38 9.98 -21.08
C ARG A 64 4.41 10.05 -19.91
N PHE A 65 4.89 9.73 -18.72
CA PHE A 65 4.11 9.82 -17.50
C PHE A 65 4.95 10.41 -16.34
N THR A 66 4.25 10.92 -15.33
CA THR A 66 4.89 11.54 -14.18
C THR A 66 4.96 10.58 -12.99
N LEU A 67 5.90 10.82 -12.09
CA LEU A 67 6.04 10.08 -10.85
C LEU A 67 4.77 10.16 -9.97
N MET A 68 4.13 11.33 -9.94
CA MET A 68 2.91 11.56 -9.17
C MET A 68 1.72 10.77 -9.72
N GLN A 69 1.64 10.58 -11.03
CA GLN A 69 0.63 9.74 -11.65
C GLN A 69 0.81 8.25 -11.28
N ILE A 70 2.06 7.78 -11.20
CA ILE A 70 2.34 6.42 -10.73
C ILE A 70 1.98 6.27 -9.25
N ALA A 71 2.30 7.25 -8.41
CA ALA A 71 1.90 7.23 -7.00
C ALA A 71 0.38 7.19 -6.84
N SER A 72 -0.38 7.91 -7.69
CA SER A 72 -1.83 7.84 -7.73
C SER A 72 -2.33 6.45 -8.17
N LEU A 73 -1.73 5.85 -9.20
CA LEU A 73 -2.06 4.48 -9.62
C LEU A 73 -1.75 3.46 -8.51
N MET A 74 -0.62 3.59 -7.83
CA MET A 74 -0.32 2.76 -6.65
C MET A 74 -1.38 2.91 -5.57
N SER A 75 -1.80 4.14 -5.28
CA SER A 75 -2.74 4.40 -4.20
C SER A 75 -4.14 3.85 -4.49
N VAL A 76 -4.61 3.84 -5.74
CA VAL A 76 -5.90 3.22 -6.09
C VAL A 76 -5.83 1.69 -5.96
N ILE A 77 -4.69 1.06 -6.30
CA ILE A 77 -4.48 -0.38 -6.08
C ILE A 77 -4.50 -0.69 -4.58
N ILE A 78 -3.77 0.08 -3.77
CA ILE A 78 -3.74 -0.07 -2.31
C ILE A 78 -5.16 0.09 -1.73
N ALA A 79 -5.90 1.13 -2.12
CA ALA A 79 -7.26 1.38 -1.66
C ALA A 79 -8.23 0.25 -2.04
N THR A 80 -8.11 -0.27 -3.25
CA THR A 80 -8.92 -1.39 -3.74
C THR A 80 -8.65 -2.65 -2.91
N LEU A 81 -7.38 -3.04 -2.76
CA LEU A 81 -6.98 -4.22 -1.99
C LEU A 81 -7.40 -4.10 -0.52
N ALA A 82 -7.16 -2.94 0.09
CA ALA A 82 -7.52 -2.71 1.49
C ALA A 82 -9.04 -2.77 1.70
N THR A 83 -9.83 -2.16 0.81
CA THR A 83 -11.29 -2.15 0.90
C THR A 83 -11.88 -3.54 0.67
N LEU A 84 -11.39 -4.29 -0.33
CA LEU A 84 -11.81 -5.68 -0.57
C LEU A 84 -11.41 -6.60 0.60
N SER A 85 -10.22 -6.43 1.16
CA SER A 85 -9.75 -7.22 2.30
C SER A 85 -10.61 -7.02 3.55
N MET A 86 -11.34 -5.92 3.66
CA MET A 86 -12.25 -5.67 4.78
C MET A 86 -13.35 -6.73 4.92
N PHE A 87 -13.79 -7.36 3.83
CA PHE A 87 -14.77 -8.44 3.87
C PHE A 87 -14.23 -9.72 4.48
N LEU A 88 -12.93 -9.96 4.27
CA LEU A 88 -12.24 -11.16 4.74
C LEU A 88 -11.62 -10.96 6.13
N VAL A 89 -11.25 -9.71 6.45
CA VAL A 89 -10.39 -9.39 7.59
C VAL A 89 -10.96 -8.22 8.38
N SER A 90 -11.59 -8.51 9.52
CA SER A 90 -12.21 -7.48 10.40
C SER A 90 -11.21 -6.46 10.98
N THR A 91 -9.91 -6.80 11.00
CA THR A 91 -8.86 -5.89 11.51
C THR A 91 -8.53 -4.75 10.55
N MET A 92 -9.00 -4.80 9.29
CA MET A 92 -8.72 -3.83 8.25
C MET A 92 -9.29 -2.43 8.54
N TRP A 93 -10.32 -2.32 9.38
CA TRP A 93 -10.95 -1.05 9.74
C TRP A 93 -9.97 0.02 10.23
N PHE A 94 -8.91 -0.37 10.92
CA PHE A 94 -7.89 0.55 11.43
C PHE A 94 -6.89 1.02 10.36
N VAL A 95 -6.73 0.22 9.30
CA VAL A 95 -5.79 0.51 8.20
C VAL A 95 -6.43 1.43 7.17
N LEU A 96 -7.73 1.30 6.92
CA LEU A 96 -8.47 2.03 5.90
C LEU A 96 -8.33 3.56 5.97
N PRO A 97 -8.42 4.22 7.14
CA PRO A 97 -8.26 5.67 7.21
C PRO A 97 -6.92 6.17 6.68
N ILE A 98 -5.84 5.44 6.98
CA ILE A 98 -4.49 5.78 6.52
C ILE A 98 -4.40 5.60 5.01
N VAL A 99 -4.97 4.50 4.49
CA VAL A 99 -5.01 4.22 3.05
C VAL A 99 -5.78 5.30 2.29
N TYR A 100 -6.96 5.69 2.77
CA TYR A 100 -7.76 6.72 2.10
C TYR A 100 -7.12 8.10 2.19
N ALA A 101 -6.49 8.47 3.32
CA ALA A 101 -5.72 9.70 3.43
C ALA A 101 -4.55 9.73 2.43
N PHE A 102 -3.82 8.61 2.30
CA PHE A 102 -2.77 8.46 1.30
C PHE A 102 -3.31 8.60 -0.13
N SER A 103 -4.48 7.99 -0.43
CA SER A 103 -5.13 8.10 -1.75
C SER A 103 -5.55 9.53 -2.07
N ILE A 104 -6.09 10.27 -1.10
CA ILE A 104 -6.44 11.69 -1.26
C ILE A 104 -5.19 12.52 -1.59
N ILE A 105 -4.13 12.36 -0.80
CA ILE A 105 -2.87 13.12 -0.97
C ILE A 105 -2.26 12.83 -2.34
N SER A 106 -2.13 11.55 -2.72
CA SER A 106 -1.54 11.15 -4.00
C SER A 106 -2.36 11.66 -5.19
N LEU A 107 -3.70 11.65 -5.08
CA LEU A 107 -4.59 12.13 -6.13
C LEU A 107 -4.54 13.66 -6.28
N ILE A 108 -4.42 14.41 -5.17
CA ILE A 108 -4.19 15.85 -5.19
C ILE A 108 -2.88 16.16 -5.91
N PHE A 109 -1.79 15.49 -5.54
CA PHE A 109 -0.50 15.72 -6.18
C PHE A 109 -0.51 15.36 -7.66
N ALA A 110 -1.11 14.23 -8.04
CA ALA A 110 -1.22 13.83 -9.43
C ALA A 110 -2.07 14.80 -10.28
N THR A 111 -3.08 15.44 -9.67
CA THR A 111 -4.03 16.29 -10.39
C THR A 111 -3.59 17.75 -10.48
N PHE A 112 -2.97 18.29 -9.41
CA PHE A 112 -2.69 19.71 -9.26
C PHE A 112 -1.21 20.10 -9.33
N LEU A 113 -0.28 19.16 -9.07
CA LEU A 113 1.15 19.45 -9.20
C LEU A 113 1.67 18.98 -10.56
N SER A 114 2.14 19.93 -11.35
CA SER A 114 2.85 19.63 -12.59
C SER A 114 4.24 19.09 -12.24
N SER A 115 4.43 17.80 -12.40
CA SER A 115 5.73 17.16 -12.19
C SER A 115 6.50 17.10 -13.52
N HIS A 116 7.70 17.68 -13.55
CA HIS A 116 8.56 17.71 -14.73
C HIS A 116 9.29 16.38 -15.00
N ILE A 117 9.16 15.40 -14.10
CA ILE A 117 9.85 14.11 -14.22
C ILE A 117 9.02 13.22 -15.14
N ILE A 118 9.42 13.16 -16.41
CA ILE A 118 8.71 12.44 -17.45
C ILE A 118 9.57 11.24 -17.87
N GLN A 119 9.02 10.04 -17.81
CA GLN A 119 9.65 8.83 -18.35
C GLN A 119 9.04 8.44 -19.69
N MET A 120 9.89 8.01 -20.62
CA MET A 120 9.47 7.26 -21.79
C MET A 120 9.56 5.77 -21.48
N LEU A 121 8.48 5.05 -21.67
CA LEU A 121 8.45 3.60 -21.57
C LEU A 121 8.61 3.02 -22.98
N ASN A 122 9.50 2.03 -23.11
CA ASN A 122 9.58 1.28 -24.36
C ASN A 122 8.38 0.32 -24.42
N GLN A 123 7.77 0.16 -25.62
CA GLN A 123 6.60 -0.71 -25.84
C GLN A 123 6.97 -2.20 -25.75
N ASN A 124 7.33 -2.67 -24.57
CA ASN A 124 7.63 -4.08 -24.32
C ASN A 124 6.61 -4.66 -23.34
N THR A 125 5.82 -5.64 -23.78
CA THR A 125 4.79 -6.31 -22.97
C THR A 125 5.35 -6.91 -21.69
N LEU A 126 6.58 -7.45 -21.70
CA LEU A 126 7.24 -7.98 -20.49
C LEU A 126 7.54 -6.88 -19.48
N MET A 127 7.92 -5.68 -19.97
CA MET A 127 8.16 -4.52 -19.11
C MET A 127 6.87 -4.02 -18.47
N LEU A 128 5.77 -3.97 -19.22
CA LEU A 128 4.45 -3.62 -18.68
C LEU A 128 3.99 -4.62 -17.61
N PHE A 129 4.20 -5.91 -17.87
CA PHE A 129 3.92 -6.96 -16.87
C PHE A 129 4.77 -6.77 -15.60
N HIS A 130 6.08 -6.52 -15.75
CA HIS A 130 6.96 -6.24 -14.62
C HIS A 130 6.51 -5.02 -13.81
N ILE A 131 6.12 -3.93 -14.48
CA ILE A 131 5.63 -2.72 -13.80
C ILE A 131 4.33 -3.02 -13.04
N GLY A 132 3.36 -3.69 -13.66
CA GLY A 132 2.11 -4.07 -13.00
C GLY A 132 2.36 -4.96 -11.77
N LEU A 133 3.21 -5.98 -11.91
CA LEU A 133 3.61 -6.85 -10.81
C LEU A 133 4.31 -6.07 -9.69
N SER A 134 5.20 -5.13 -10.04
CA SER A 134 5.91 -4.28 -9.09
C SER A 134 4.96 -3.38 -8.30
N LEU A 135 4.00 -2.74 -8.97
CA LEU A 135 2.98 -1.90 -8.32
C LEU A 135 2.13 -2.70 -7.35
N PHE A 136 1.71 -3.89 -7.77
CA PHE A 136 0.93 -4.80 -6.94
C PHE A 136 1.73 -5.28 -5.72
N THR A 137 2.99 -5.68 -5.92
CA THR A 137 3.92 -6.07 -4.85
C THR A 137 4.09 -4.96 -3.83
N TYR A 138 4.34 -3.74 -4.31
CA TYR A 138 4.47 -2.57 -3.43
C TYR A 138 3.20 -2.33 -2.61
N ALA A 139 2.01 -2.44 -3.24
CA ALA A 139 0.74 -2.28 -2.56
C ALA A 139 0.56 -3.29 -1.41
N VAL A 140 0.87 -4.57 -1.64
CA VAL A 140 0.78 -5.62 -0.61
C VAL A 140 1.78 -5.35 0.53
N CYS A 141 3.03 -5.02 0.21
CA CYS A 141 4.06 -4.69 1.21
C CYS A 141 3.70 -3.44 2.01
N PHE A 142 3.10 -2.43 1.36
CA PHE A 142 2.63 -1.22 2.02
C PHE A 142 1.52 -1.53 3.03
N ILE A 143 0.51 -2.29 2.63
CA ILE A 143 -0.57 -2.73 3.54
C ILE A 143 0.00 -3.54 4.71
N ALA A 144 0.92 -4.49 4.45
CA ALA A 144 1.59 -5.25 5.50
C ALA A 144 2.31 -4.33 6.50
N THR A 145 2.97 -3.28 6.02
CA THR A 145 3.64 -2.30 6.88
C THR A 145 2.65 -1.50 7.73
N LEU A 146 1.48 -1.15 7.20
CA LEU A 146 0.42 -0.51 7.99
C LEU A 146 -0.07 -1.42 9.11
N TYR A 147 -0.16 -2.73 8.89
CA TYR A 147 -0.45 -3.70 9.95
C TYR A 147 0.63 -3.73 11.04
N VAL A 148 1.89 -3.57 10.67
CA VAL A 148 2.99 -3.45 11.66
C VAL A 148 2.79 -2.21 12.53
N ILE A 149 2.46 -1.08 11.94
CA ILE A 149 2.19 0.16 12.68
C ILE A 149 1.00 -0.02 13.63
N GLN A 150 -0.07 -0.65 13.16
CA GLN A 150 -1.22 -1.00 13.97
C GLN A 150 -0.84 -1.92 15.14
N LEU A 151 -0.02 -2.94 14.88
CA LEU A 151 0.44 -3.90 15.89
C LEU A 151 1.23 -3.20 16.99
N VAL A 152 2.15 -2.28 16.63
CA VAL A 152 2.93 -1.47 17.59
C VAL A 152 2.02 -0.62 18.44
N TRP A 153 1.09 0.08 17.80
CA TRP A 153 0.15 0.96 18.49
C TRP A 153 -0.70 0.17 19.48
N LEU A 154 -1.22 -0.98 19.06
CA LEU A 154 -2.03 -1.86 19.87
C LEU A 154 -1.23 -2.42 21.07
N ASP A 155 -0.02 -2.96 20.84
CA ASP A 155 0.85 -3.49 21.91
C ASP A 155 1.20 -2.43 22.95
N ARG A 156 1.56 -1.21 22.50
CA ARG A 156 1.87 -0.10 23.41
C ARG A 156 0.69 0.34 24.27
N ASN A 157 -0.50 0.40 23.68
CA ASN A 157 -1.69 0.85 24.42
C ASN A 157 -2.21 -0.22 25.38
N LEU A 158 -2.13 -1.50 25.02
CA LEU A 158 -2.45 -2.61 25.91
C LEU A 158 -1.52 -2.63 27.14
N LYS A 159 -0.20 -2.47 26.93
CA LYS A 159 0.78 -2.40 28.04
C LYS A 159 0.55 -1.23 28.98
N LYS A 160 0.06 -0.10 28.47
CA LYS A 160 -0.25 1.08 29.28
C LYS A 160 -1.63 1.04 29.94
N ARG A 161 -2.41 -0.04 29.76
CA ARG A 161 -3.81 -0.19 30.22
C ARG A 161 -4.72 0.99 29.83
N LYS A 162 -4.39 1.68 28.72
CA LYS A 162 -5.15 2.84 28.24
C LYS A 162 -6.37 2.46 27.42
N ILE A 163 -6.44 1.22 26.94
CA ILE A 163 -7.53 0.72 26.12
C ILE A 163 -8.37 -0.21 26.96
N GLN A 164 -9.66 0.13 27.12
CA GLN A 164 -10.66 -0.82 27.59
C GLN A 164 -10.95 -1.81 26.45
N PHE A 165 -11.10 -3.09 26.81
CA PHE A 165 -11.46 -4.11 25.84
C PHE A 165 -12.82 -3.76 25.23
N SER A 166 -12.81 -3.38 23.96
CA SER A 166 -14.00 -3.07 23.16
C SER A 166 -14.06 -4.06 21.99
N PRO A 167 -15.26 -4.48 21.57
CA PRO A 167 -15.45 -5.33 20.38
C PRO A 167 -14.87 -4.73 19.11
N ALA A 168 -14.65 -3.41 19.08
CA ALA A 168 -14.05 -2.72 17.92
C ALA A 168 -12.53 -2.89 17.84
N ILE A 169 -11.85 -3.24 18.94
CA ILE A 169 -10.40 -3.40 18.95
C ILE A 169 -10.07 -4.85 18.62
N PRO A 170 -9.38 -5.10 17.49
CA PRO A 170 -9.06 -6.46 17.09
C PRO A 170 -8.10 -7.11 18.08
N PRO A 171 -8.20 -8.44 18.29
CA PRO A 171 -7.24 -9.17 19.11
C PRO A 171 -5.84 -9.04 18.52
N LEU A 172 -4.83 -8.77 19.35
CA LEU A 172 -3.43 -8.62 18.95
C LEU A 172 -2.95 -9.81 18.09
N MET A 173 -3.32 -11.03 18.47
CA MET A 173 -2.97 -12.26 17.74
C MET A 173 -3.57 -12.31 16.32
N ALA A 174 -4.76 -11.76 16.11
CA ALA A 174 -5.39 -11.71 14.80
C ALA A 174 -4.66 -10.71 13.89
N VAL A 175 -4.30 -9.53 14.41
CA VAL A 175 -3.52 -8.52 13.69
C VAL A 175 -2.15 -9.08 13.31
N GLU A 176 -1.47 -9.76 14.25
CA GLU A 176 -0.17 -10.40 14.01
C GLU A 176 -0.26 -11.47 12.90
N ARG A 177 -1.27 -12.34 12.93
CA ARG A 177 -1.46 -13.37 11.91
C ARG A 177 -1.71 -12.79 10.53
N HIS A 178 -2.55 -11.76 10.41
CA HIS A 178 -2.82 -11.11 9.12
C HIS A 178 -1.59 -10.38 8.59
N PHE A 179 -0.85 -9.72 9.47
CA PHE A 179 0.44 -9.13 9.11
C PHE A 179 1.37 -10.16 8.48
N PHE A 180 1.58 -11.32 9.14
CA PHE A 180 2.48 -12.33 8.60
C PHE A 180 2.01 -12.94 7.29
N CYS A 181 0.72 -13.15 7.12
CA CYS A 181 0.18 -13.64 5.86
C CYS A 181 0.46 -12.66 4.71
N LEU A 182 0.18 -11.38 4.90
CA LEU A 182 0.44 -10.33 3.91
C LEU A 182 1.94 -10.14 3.66
N PHE A 183 2.73 -10.23 4.73
CA PHE A 183 4.18 -10.06 4.66
C PHE A 183 4.86 -11.17 3.88
N ALA A 184 4.48 -12.43 4.13
CA ALA A 184 4.97 -13.60 3.38
C ALA A 184 4.52 -13.55 1.91
N MET A 185 3.27 -13.13 1.65
CA MET A 185 2.77 -12.94 0.29
C MET A 185 3.54 -11.82 -0.43
N GLY A 186 3.83 -10.72 0.26
CA GLY A 186 4.67 -9.63 -0.26
C GLY A 186 6.07 -10.11 -0.64
N GLU A 187 6.70 -10.97 0.16
CA GLU A 187 8.02 -11.53 -0.11
C GLU A 187 8.03 -12.42 -1.35
N VAL A 188 7.01 -13.28 -1.52
CA VAL A 188 6.85 -14.10 -2.73
C VAL A 188 6.68 -13.22 -3.97
N LEU A 189 5.80 -12.23 -3.89
CA LEU A 189 5.58 -11.28 -4.99
C LEU A 189 6.84 -10.47 -5.33
N LEU A 190 7.59 -10.06 -4.30
CA LEU A 190 8.84 -9.33 -4.49
C LEU A 190 9.91 -10.20 -5.17
N THR A 191 9.96 -11.49 -4.81
CA THR A 191 10.82 -12.47 -5.48
C THR A 191 10.48 -12.56 -6.98
N LEU A 192 9.18 -12.68 -7.32
CA LEU A 192 8.74 -12.71 -8.72
C LEU A 192 9.06 -11.39 -9.45
N THR A 193 8.92 -10.26 -8.76
CA THR A 193 9.27 -8.93 -9.27
C THR A 193 10.76 -8.83 -9.56
N LEU A 194 11.62 -9.33 -8.67
CA LEU A 194 13.07 -9.33 -8.90
C LEU A 194 13.45 -10.23 -10.08
N ILE A 195 12.86 -11.42 -10.19
CA ILE A 195 13.10 -12.34 -11.32
C ILE A 195 12.72 -11.66 -12.65
N SER A 196 11.51 -11.09 -12.73
CA SER A 196 11.07 -10.40 -13.93
C SER A 196 11.90 -9.14 -14.24
N GLY A 197 12.35 -8.42 -13.21
CA GLY A 197 13.18 -7.22 -13.35
C GLY A 197 14.61 -7.48 -13.80
N THR A 198 15.20 -8.60 -13.36
CA THR A 198 16.56 -8.98 -13.74
C THR A 198 16.73 -9.05 -15.25
N TYR A 199 15.74 -9.58 -15.97
CA TYR A 199 15.76 -9.62 -17.43
C TYR A 199 15.92 -8.21 -18.05
N HIS A 200 15.22 -7.21 -17.52
CA HIS A 200 15.28 -5.84 -18.03
C HIS A 200 16.60 -5.14 -17.68
N VAL A 201 17.13 -5.38 -16.47
CA VAL A 201 18.43 -4.82 -16.06
C VAL A 201 19.56 -5.36 -16.92
N LEU A 202 19.52 -6.63 -17.30
CA LEU A 202 20.53 -7.24 -18.16
C LEU A 202 20.50 -6.70 -19.60
N GLN A 203 19.33 -6.29 -20.10
CA GLN A 203 19.19 -5.71 -21.44
C GLN A 203 19.67 -4.25 -21.52
N ALA A 204 19.52 -3.48 -20.44
CA ALA A 204 19.89 -2.08 -20.39
C ALA A 204 20.49 -1.73 -19.00
N VAL A 205 21.80 -1.92 -18.89
CA VAL A 205 22.54 -1.57 -17.67
C VAL A 205 22.73 -0.05 -17.62
N THR A 206 21.83 0.64 -16.94
CA THR A 206 21.95 2.07 -16.63
C THR A 206 22.15 2.25 -15.13
N LEU A 207 22.75 3.36 -14.69
CA LEU A 207 22.91 3.66 -13.27
C LEU A 207 21.55 3.71 -12.57
N GLU A 208 20.53 4.24 -13.23
CA GLU A 208 19.16 4.30 -12.70
C GLU A 208 18.57 2.90 -12.46
N ASN A 209 18.70 2.00 -13.43
CA ASN A 209 18.19 0.62 -13.31
C ASN A 209 18.96 -0.16 -12.24
N LEU A 210 20.26 0.09 -12.12
CA LEU A 210 21.10 -0.55 -11.11
C LEU A 210 20.72 -0.11 -9.70
N HIS A 211 20.47 1.19 -9.46
CA HIS A 211 20.01 1.68 -8.17
C HIS A 211 18.66 1.03 -7.77
N LYS A 212 17.69 0.99 -8.69
CA LYS A 212 16.39 0.33 -8.43
C LYS A 212 16.58 -1.15 -8.06
N ALA A 213 17.41 -1.86 -8.80
CA ALA A 213 17.69 -3.28 -8.54
C ALA A 213 18.36 -3.49 -7.18
N ILE A 214 19.36 -2.67 -6.81
CA ILE A 214 20.06 -2.78 -5.52
C ILE A 214 19.10 -2.54 -4.36
N PHE A 215 18.34 -1.44 -4.37
CA PHE A 215 17.41 -1.14 -3.28
C PHE A 215 16.27 -2.16 -3.16
N SER A 216 15.75 -2.66 -4.28
CA SER A 216 14.76 -3.72 -4.27
C SER A 216 15.32 -5.05 -3.73
N PHE A 217 16.56 -5.37 -4.06
CA PHE A 217 17.25 -6.56 -3.54
C PHE A 217 17.54 -6.44 -2.03
N LEU A 218 17.97 -5.28 -1.55
CA LEU A 218 18.16 -5.03 -0.11
C LEU A 218 16.82 -5.11 0.65
N ALA A 219 15.74 -4.63 0.06
CA ALA A 219 14.40 -4.76 0.62
C ALA A 219 13.98 -6.23 0.72
N TRP A 220 14.23 -7.02 -0.33
CA TRP A 220 13.98 -8.46 -0.36
C TRP A 220 14.77 -9.19 0.73
N ILE A 221 16.06 -8.88 0.92
CA ILE A 221 16.86 -9.42 2.03
C ILE A 221 16.23 -9.06 3.37
N SER A 222 15.81 -7.80 3.55
CA SER A 222 15.19 -7.34 4.80
C SER A 222 13.90 -8.10 5.12
N PHE A 223 13.04 -8.27 4.14
CA PHE A 223 11.80 -9.02 4.28
C PHE A 223 12.05 -10.51 4.46
N GLY A 224 13.00 -11.10 3.71
CA GLY A 224 13.40 -12.49 3.86
C GLY A 224 13.96 -12.83 5.24
N ILE A 225 14.82 -11.97 5.80
CA ILE A 225 15.32 -12.11 7.19
C ILE A 225 14.14 -12.08 8.18
N ALA A 226 13.18 -11.20 8.01
CA ALA A 226 12.03 -11.13 8.89
C ALA A 226 11.15 -12.38 8.78
N CYS A 227 10.85 -12.86 7.57
CA CYS A 227 10.09 -14.07 7.33
C CYS A 227 10.78 -15.29 7.97
N PHE A 228 12.09 -15.46 7.72
CA PHE A 228 12.89 -16.53 8.31
C PHE A 228 12.95 -16.44 9.83
N GLY A 229 13.19 -15.23 10.36
CA GLY A 229 13.24 -14.95 11.78
C GLY A 229 11.92 -15.29 12.49
N HIS A 230 10.80 -14.97 11.86
CA HIS A 230 9.49 -15.36 12.40
C HIS A 230 9.28 -16.88 12.37
N TRP A 231 9.51 -17.49 11.22
CA TRP A 231 9.20 -18.91 11.00
C TRP A 231 10.12 -19.86 11.78
N ARG A 232 11.45 -19.58 11.81
CA ARG A 232 12.44 -20.46 12.45
C ARG A 232 12.80 -20.05 13.87
N LEU A 233 12.83 -18.76 14.17
CA LEU A 233 13.31 -18.22 15.44
C LEU A 233 12.18 -17.68 16.32
N GLY A 234 10.93 -17.75 15.84
CA GLY A 234 9.76 -17.25 16.58
C GLY A 234 9.81 -15.74 16.84
N TRP A 235 10.50 -14.96 15.97
CA TRP A 235 10.57 -13.50 16.15
C TRP A 235 9.20 -12.87 16.11
N ARG A 236 8.97 -11.96 17.05
CA ARG A 236 7.73 -11.19 17.20
C ARG A 236 8.04 -9.75 17.61
N GLY A 237 7.05 -8.89 17.49
CA GLY A 237 7.12 -7.52 18.00
C GLY A 237 8.21 -6.68 17.36
N LYS A 238 9.05 -6.04 18.19
CA LYS A 238 9.97 -4.96 17.76
C LYS A 238 10.92 -5.34 16.61
N ARG A 239 11.43 -6.57 16.59
CA ARG A 239 12.36 -7.01 15.52
C ARG A 239 11.66 -7.04 14.17
N MET A 240 10.46 -7.61 14.10
CA MET A 240 9.66 -7.67 12.88
C MET A 240 9.33 -6.27 12.34
N ILE A 241 9.02 -5.36 13.25
CA ILE A 241 8.72 -3.97 12.92
C ILE A 241 9.89 -3.30 12.22
N ILE A 242 11.09 -3.44 12.77
CA ILE A 242 12.30 -2.83 12.21
C ILE A 242 12.52 -3.33 10.76
N TYR A 243 12.49 -4.63 10.54
CA TYR A 243 12.71 -5.20 9.21
C TYR A 243 11.60 -4.83 8.21
N ALA A 244 10.33 -4.83 8.63
CA ALA A 244 9.22 -4.44 7.77
C ALA A 244 9.31 -2.96 7.36
N ILE A 245 9.59 -2.06 8.30
CA ILE A 245 9.74 -0.63 8.01
C ILE A 245 10.99 -0.38 7.17
N SER A 246 12.13 -1.01 7.47
CA SER A 246 13.33 -0.84 6.64
C SER A 246 13.11 -1.35 5.22
N GLY A 247 12.45 -2.48 5.04
CA GLY A 247 12.14 -3.02 3.73
C GLY A 247 11.26 -2.09 2.89
N ILE A 248 10.17 -1.53 3.45
CA ILE A 248 9.31 -0.61 2.71
C ILE A 248 10.02 0.72 2.40
N ILE A 249 10.86 1.22 3.29
CA ILE A 249 11.68 2.42 3.02
C ILE A 249 12.64 2.15 1.85
N LEU A 250 13.33 1.01 1.85
CA LEU A 250 14.23 0.62 0.76
C LEU A 250 13.47 0.47 -0.57
N LEU A 251 12.29 -0.16 -0.56
CA LEU A 251 11.43 -0.22 -1.76
C LEU A 251 11.02 1.17 -2.22
N THR A 252 10.62 2.05 -1.31
CA THR A 252 10.21 3.41 -1.66
C THR A 252 11.37 4.18 -2.28
N ILE A 253 12.58 4.07 -1.73
CA ILE A 253 13.79 4.67 -2.31
C ILE A 253 14.07 4.06 -3.70
N GLY A 254 13.96 2.74 -3.86
CA GLY A 254 14.14 2.08 -5.14
C GLY A 254 13.17 2.56 -6.21
N TYR A 255 11.88 2.73 -5.87
CA TYR A 255 10.85 3.18 -6.82
C TYR A 255 10.90 4.69 -7.12
N PHE A 256 11.10 5.52 -6.09
CA PHE A 256 10.97 6.97 -6.19
C PHE A 256 12.31 7.71 -6.10
N GLY A 257 13.30 7.13 -5.39
CA GLY A 257 14.56 7.82 -5.07
C GLY A 257 15.54 7.90 -6.23
N SER A 258 15.51 6.98 -7.19
CA SER A 258 16.41 6.99 -8.36
C SER A 258 16.24 8.22 -9.28
N ARG A 259 15.33 9.13 -8.92
CA ARG A 259 15.02 10.34 -9.67
C ARG A 259 15.26 11.62 -8.92
N LEU A 260 15.69 11.50 -7.68
CA LEU A 260 16.07 12.64 -6.84
C LEU A 260 17.59 12.88 -6.84
N ILE A 261 18.32 11.95 -7.45
CA ILE A 261 19.76 11.99 -7.67
C ILE A 261 20.04 12.04 -9.19
#